data_ad27a01e6c5299db5ea56de29fc245f5
#
_entry.id   ad27a01e6c5299db5ea56de29fc245f5
#
_cell.length_a   1.000
_cell.length_b   1.000
_cell.length_c   1.000
_cell.angle_alpha   90.00
_cell.angle_beta   90.00
_cell.angle_gamma   90.00
#
_symmetry.space_group_name_H-M   'P 1'
#
loop_
_entity.id
_entity.type
_entity.pdbx_description
1 polymer ?
#
loop_
_entity_poly.entity_id
_entity_poly.type
_entity_poly.pdbx_seq_one_letter_code
_entity_poly.pdbx_strand_id
1 'polypeptide(L)' 'MVKKKYRVLETVTTVDGTLYKEELVTFENKEDDGDWRVKDNMGRIWYVDPKKLTDSPVALSRRKLNESK' A
#
# COMPACT_ATOMS: atom_id res chain seq x y z
N MET A 1 17.74 -2.94 4.63
CA MET A 1 17.01 -1.83 4.09
C MET A 1 15.51 -2.01 4.26
N VAL A 2 14.86 -1.02 4.74
CA VAL A 2 13.43 -1.09 5.01
C VAL A 2 12.64 -0.70 3.76
N LYS A 3 11.67 -1.51 3.38
CA LYS A 3 10.83 -1.19 2.26
C LYS A 3 9.70 -0.28 2.70
N LYS A 4 9.30 0.59 1.80
CA LYS A 4 8.26 1.53 2.11
C LYS A 4 6.90 0.87 2.12
N LYS A 5 6.06 1.28 3.04
CA LYS A 5 4.71 0.74 3.15
C LYS A 5 3.69 1.75 2.67
N TYR A 6 2.61 1.22 2.13
CA TYR A 6 1.54 2.05 1.61
C TYR A 6 0.20 1.53 2.10
N ARG A 7 -0.78 2.40 2.10
CA ARG A 7 -2.13 2.02 2.48
C ARG A 7 -2.99 2.00 1.22
N VAL A 8 -3.84 0.98 1.12
CA VAL A 8 -4.72 0.82 -0.03
C VAL A 8 -5.88 1.81 0.08
N LEU A 9 -6.09 2.61 -0.94
CA LEU A 9 -7.14 3.62 -0.94
C LEU A 9 -8.48 3.07 -1.39
N GLU A 10 -8.47 2.05 -2.24
CA GLU A 10 -9.69 1.44 -2.74
C GLU A 10 -9.52 -0.06 -2.76
N THR A 11 -10.61 -0.76 -2.49
CA THR A 11 -10.59 -2.21 -2.54
C THR A 11 -10.29 -2.67 -3.97
N VAL A 12 -9.34 -3.59 -4.10
CA VAL A 12 -8.92 -4.13 -5.39
C VAL A 12 -9.34 -5.60 -5.45
N THR A 13 -10.12 -5.95 -6.44
CA THR A 13 -10.58 -7.32 -6.60
C THR A 13 -9.92 -7.95 -7.82
N THR A 14 -9.34 -9.12 -7.63
CA THR A 14 -8.71 -9.86 -8.73
C THR A 14 -9.19 -11.29 -8.70
N VAL A 15 -8.78 -12.07 -9.70
CA VAL A 15 -9.16 -13.48 -9.74
C VAL A 15 -8.54 -14.25 -8.57
N ASP A 16 -7.46 -13.73 -8.02
CA ASP A 16 -6.79 -14.41 -6.91
C ASP A 16 -7.34 -14.03 -5.55
N GLY A 17 -8.19 -13.02 -5.50
CA GLY A 17 -8.74 -12.60 -4.22
C GLY A 17 -8.98 -11.11 -4.17
N THR A 18 -9.12 -10.59 -2.98
CA THR A 18 -9.44 -9.19 -2.77
C THR A 18 -8.45 -8.54 -1.81
N LEU A 19 -7.95 -7.37 -2.21
CA LEU A 19 -7.10 -6.55 -1.36
C LEU A 19 -7.97 -5.41 -0.89
N TYR A 20 -8.25 -5.37 0.40
CA TYR A 20 -9.24 -4.44 0.93
C TYR A 20 -8.69 -3.06 1.18
N LYS A 21 -9.57 -2.08 1.05
CA LYS A 21 -9.27 -0.71 1.39
C LYS A 21 -8.73 -0.64 2.81
N GLU A 22 -7.78 0.24 3.03
CA GLU A 22 -7.16 0.48 4.33
C GLU A 22 -6.08 -0.54 4.72
N GLU A 23 -5.91 -1.58 3.93
CA GLU A 23 -4.85 -2.54 4.23
C GLU A 23 -3.49 -1.95 3.94
N LEU A 24 -2.50 -2.39 4.69
CA LEU A 24 -1.13 -1.95 4.48
C LEU A 24 -0.40 -2.96 3.63
N VAL A 25 0.35 -2.46 2.66
CA VAL A 25 1.15 -3.32 1.79
C VAL A 25 2.56 -2.76 1.72
N THR A 26 3.51 -3.63 1.40
CA THR A 26 4.90 -3.24 1.27
C THR A 26 5.25 -3.14 -0.21
N PHE A 27 5.85 -2.04 -0.62
CA PHE A 27 6.25 -1.87 -2.01
C PHE A 27 7.40 -2.82 -2.32
N GLU A 28 7.26 -3.57 -3.42
CA GLU A 28 8.30 -4.49 -3.83
C GLU A 28 9.02 -4.00 -5.08
N ASN A 29 8.25 -3.66 -6.09
CA ASN A 29 8.86 -3.33 -7.37
C ASN A 29 7.86 -2.63 -8.28
N LYS A 30 8.38 -1.83 -9.20
CA LYS A 30 7.57 -1.15 -10.19
C LYS A 30 7.58 -2.00 -11.47
N GLU A 31 6.40 -2.30 -12.01
CA GLU A 31 6.30 -3.12 -13.20
C GLU A 31 6.31 -2.27 -14.47
N ASP A 32 6.63 -2.92 -15.57
CA ASP A 32 6.72 -2.23 -16.85
C ASP A 32 5.42 -1.61 -17.32
N ASP A 33 4.31 -2.19 -16.93
CA ASP A 33 3.02 -1.70 -17.37
C ASP A 33 2.48 -0.56 -16.51
N GLY A 34 3.27 -0.13 -15.55
CA GLY A 34 2.84 0.98 -14.71
C GLY A 34 2.28 0.58 -13.37
N ASP A 35 1.96 -0.68 -13.20
CA ASP A 35 1.46 -1.16 -11.92
C ASP A 35 2.62 -1.38 -10.97
N TRP A 36 2.32 -1.37 -9.69
CA TRP A 36 3.32 -1.65 -8.66
C TRP A 36 3.07 -3.03 -8.09
N ARG A 37 4.15 -3.75 -7.89
CA ARG A 37 4.09 -5.03 -7.22
C ARG A 37 4.26 -4.77 -5.74
N VAL A 38 3.29 -5.21 -4.95
CA VAL A 38 3.31 -4.99 -3.52
C VAL A 38 2.98 -6.30 -2.81
N LYS A 39 3.36 -6.38 -1.55
CA LYS A 39 3.13 -7.57 -0.75
C LYS A 39 2.29 -7.20 0.46
N ASP A 40 1.25 -7.98 0.74
CA ASP A 40 0.41 -7.70 1.89
C ASP A 40 0.98 -8.35 3.15
N ASN A 41 0.28 -8.23 4.26
CA ASN A 41 0.74 -8.75 5.54
C ASN A 41 0.86 -10.26 5.57
N MET A 42 0.17 -10.92 4.67
CA MET A 42 0.20 -12.38 4.63
C MET A 42 1.23 -12.91 3.67
N GLY A 43 1.99 -12.02 3.06
CA GLY A 43 3.04 -12.42 2.14
C GLY A 43 2.57 -12.62 0.72
N ARG A 44 1.33 -12.26 0.43
CA ARG A 44 0.78 -12.42 -0.90
C ARG A 44 1.14 -11.23 -1.78
N ILE A 45 1.44 -11.50 -3.04
CA ILE A 45 1.82 -10.45 -3.98
C ILE A 45 0.60 -9.93 -4.73
N TRP A 46 0.54 -8.61 -4.89
CA TRP A 46 -0.54 -7.96 -5.62
C TRP A 46 0.05 -6.98 -6.62
N TYR A 47 -0.64 -6.76 -7.72
CA TYR A 47 -0.25 -5.77 -8.72
C TYR A 47 -1.33 -4.71 -8.73
N VAL A 48 -1.00 -3.51 -8.30
CA VAL A 48 -1.99 -2.45 -8.18
C VAL A 48 -1.51 -1.16 -8.81
N ASP A 49 -2.45 -0.33 -9.21
CA ASP A 49 -2.16 0.98 -9.75
C ASP A 49 -1.67 1.85 -8.58
N PRO A 50 -0.52 2.51 -8.72
CA PRO A 50 0.00 3.34 -7.62
C PRO A 50 -0.96 4.44 -7.20
N LYS A 51 -1.90 4.83 -8.06
CA LYS A 51 -2.88 5.83 -7.69
C LYS A 51 -3.82 5.35 -6.61
N LYS A 52 -3.88 4.05 -6.42
CA LYS A 52 -4.75 3.47 -5.40
C LYS A 52 -4.04 3.27 -4.08
N LEU A 53 -2.83 3.77 -3.98
CA LEU A 53 -2.03 3.63 -2.77
C LEU A 53 -1.64 5.00 -2.24
N THR A 54 -1.42 5.07 -0.94
CA THR A 54 -0.95 6.30 -0.33
C THR A 54 0.13 5.95 0.69
N ASP A 55 0.93 6.92 1.06
CA ASP A 55 2.01 6.72 2.01
C ASP A 55 1.49 6.09 3.29
N SER A 56 2.38 5.39 3.97
CA SER A 56 2.03 4.72 5.20
C SER A 56 1.37 5.66 6.18
N PRO A 57 0.21 5.31 6.67
CA PRO A 57 -0.49 6.18 7.60
C PRO A 57 0.19 6.28 8.96
N VAL A 58 1.04 5.32 9.27
CA VAL A 58 1.72 5.36 10.56
C VAL A 58 2.57 6.60 10.71
N ALA A 59 3.38 6.88 9.71
CA ALA A 59 4.23 8.04 9.75
C ALA A 59 3.40 9.32 9.70
N LEU A 60 2.37 9.31 8.88
CA LEU A 60 1.53 10.48 8.76
C LEU A 60 0.78 10.78 10.04
N SER A 61 0.29 9.74 10.67
CA SER A 61 -0.45 9.92 11.91
C SER A 61 0.40 10.55 12.99
N ARG A 62 1.61 10.09 13.08
CA ARG A 62 2.50 10.60 14.10
C ARG A 62 2.80 12.06 13.86
N ARG A 63 3.06 12.44 12.63
CA ARG A 63 3.33 13.81 12.31
C ARG A 63 2.14 14.69 12.56
N LYS A 64 0.98 14.17 12.22
CA LYS A 64 -0.23 14.91 12.43
C LYS A 64 -0.46 15.24 13.88
N LEU A 65 -0.20 14.29 14.73
CA LEU A 65 -0.37 14.53 16.14
C LEU A 65 0.52 15.64 16.62
N ASN A 66 1.72 15.66 16.13
CA ASN A 66 2.65 16.71 16.52
C ASN A 66 2.17 18.07 16.10
N GLU A 67 1.58 18.13 14.95
CA GLU A 67 1.13 19.41 14.46
C GLU A 67 -0.11 19.90 15.11
N SER A 68 -0.88 18.99 15.61
CA SER A 68 -2.12 19.37 16.24
C SER A 68 -1.91 20.16 17.48
N LYS A 69 -0.75 20.00 18.03
CA LYS A 69 -0.52 20.68 19.22
C LYS A 69 -0.25 22.02 19.18
#